data_391583041281d432c0ea0af1ea4722cb
#
_entry.id   391583041281d432c0ea0af1ea4722cb
#
_cell.length_a   1.000
_cell.length_b   1.000
_cell.length_c   1.000
_cell.angle_alpha   90.00
_cell.angle_beta   90.00
_cell.angle_gamma   90.00
#
_symmetry.space_group_name_H-M   'P 1'
#
loop_
_entity.id
_entity.type
_entity.pdbx_description
1 polymer ?
#
loop_
_entity_poly.entity_id
_entity_poly.type
_entity_poly.pdbx_seq_one_letter_code
_entity_poly.pdbx_strand_id
1 'polypeptide(L)'
;MSSELKINETFDSMNLKEQLLRGILSYGYEKPSIVQTKGIVPVIEGNDCIIQAQSGTGKTATFSISILQLIDPEIKSCQAIILNPTREIADQTLHVIKTLGHYLKLNIMGVIGGKNINYNTIGDMQILVATPGRIFDMIEKGFINMSTLKMPRVDRQTLKNKDKIISDISSFTRKQNILSENEELKPYETD
;
A
#
# COMPACT_ATOMS: atom_id res chain seq x y z
N MET A 1 -1.30 28.93 2.59
CA MET A 1 -2.52 28.64 3.38
C MET A 1 -2.42 27.20 3.85
N SER A 2 -2.13 26.97 5.13
CA SER A 2 -2.12 25.64 5.72
C SER A 2 -3.54 25.09 5.70
N SER A 3 -3.80 24.10 4.84
CA SER A 3 -5.04 23.33 4.90
C SER A 3 -5.05 22.58 6.24
N GLU A 4 -5.91 22.99 7.16
CA GLU A 4 -6.19 22.23 8.37
C GLU A 4 -6.56 20.80 7.97
N LEU A 5 -5.74 19.83 8.35
CA LEU A 5 -6.01 18.42 8.14
C LEU A 5 -7.34 18.07 8.86
N LYS A 6 -8.38 17.74 8.10
CA LYS A 6 -9.64 17.27 8.64
C LYS A 6 -9.36 16.02 9.48
N ILE A 7 -9.64 16.08 10.76
CA ILE A 7 -9.53 14.92 11.67
C ILE A 7 -10.79 14.08 11.50
N ASN A 8 -10.65 12.89 10.91
CA ASN A 8 -11.74 11.94 10.77
C ASN A 8 -11.78 11.06 12.03
N GLU A 9 -12.77 11.27 12.90
CA GLU A 9 -12.86 10.59 14.20
C GLU A 9 -13.34 9.13 14.11
N THR A 10 -13.96 8.76 12.99
CA THR A 10 -14.45 7.40 12.74
C THR A 10 -14.11 6.94 11.33
N PHE A 11 -14.07 5.63 11.09
CA PHE A 11 -13.88 5.08 9.74
C PHE A 11 -15.06 5.41 8.81
N ASP A 12 -16.27 5.54 9.35
CA ASP A 12 -17.47 5.93 8.60
C ASP A 12 -17.33 7.34 8.01
N SER A 13 -16.68 8.26 8.73
CA SER A 13 -16.47 9.64 8.26
C SER A 13 -15.46 9.76 7.11
N MET A 14 -14.72 8.69 6.80
CA MET A 14 -13.69 8.68 5.75
C MET A 14 -14.24 8.33 4.36
N ASN A 15 -15.55 8.15 4.22
CA ASN A 15 -16.22 7.79 2.96
C ASN A 15 -15.61 6.55 2.27
N LEU A 16 -15.35 5.49 3.05
CA LEU A 16 -14.82 4.23 2.57
C LEU A 16 -15.89 3.38 1.88
N LYS A 17 -15.48 2.50 0.97
CA LYS A 17 -16.36 1.48 0.40
C LYS A 17 -16.99 0.64 1.51
N GLU A 18 -18.27 0.34 1.41
CA GLU A 18 -19.03 -0.42 2.41
C GLU A 18 -18.36 -1.77 2.73
N GLN A 19 -17.93 -2.49 1.68
CA GLN A 19 -17.24 -3.78 1.84
C GLN A 19 -15.87 -3.63 2.56
N LEU A 20 -15.17 -2.52 2.35
CA LEU A 20 -13.92 -2.24 3.05
C LEU A 20 -14.18 -1.90 4.52
N LEU A 21 -15.17 -1.06 4.80
CA LEU A 21 -15.57 -0.73 6.16
C LEU A 21 -15.98 -1.99 6.95
N ARG A 22 -16.72 -2.90 6.32
CA ARG A 22 -17.04 -4.20 6.90
C ARG A 22 -15.79 -5.02 7.22
N GLY A 23 -14.78 -5.00 6.35
CA GLY A 23 -13.50 -5.65 6.58
C GLY A 23 -12.74 -5.07 7.77
N ILE A 24 -12.71 -3.74 7.89
CA ILE A 24 -12.09 -3.00 8.98
C ILE A 24 -12.71 -3.37 10.33
N LEU A 25 -14.04 -3.33 10.41
CA LEU A 25 -14.79 -3.68 11.63
C LEU A 25 -14.61 -5.17 11.99
N SER A 26 -14.65 -6.06 10.99
CA SER A 26 -14.42 -7.50 11.19
C SER A 26 -12.99 -7.83 11.64
N TYR A 27 -12.02 -6.98 11.31
CA TYR A 27 -10.64 -7.08 11.80
C TYR A 27 -10.50 -6.68 13.28
N GLY A 28 -11.50 -6.02 13.85
CA GLY A 28 -11.53 -5.53 15.24
C GLY A 28 -11.13 -4.07 15.39
N TYR A 29 -11.07 -3.29 14.32
CA TYR A 29 -10.82 -1.86 14.38
C TYR A 29 -12.15 -1.11 14.58
N GLU A 30 -12.40 -0.65 15.80
CA GLU A 30 -13.61 0.15 16.14
C GLU A 30 -13.41 1.64 15.84
N LYS A 31 -12.22 2.16 16.16
CA LYS A 31 -11.85 3.58 15.94
C LYS A 31 -10.49 3.69 15.27
N PRO A 32 -10.31 4.67 14.37
CA PRO A 32 -9.01 4.89 13.75
C PRO A 32 -8.00 5.45 14.77
N SER A 33 -6.76 5.00 14.69
CA SER A 33 -5.65 5.60 15.42
C SER A 33 -5.32 6.99 14.86
N ILE A 34 -4.53 7.79 15.58
CA ILE A 34 -4.08 9.12 15.12
C ILE A 34 -3.40 9.04 13.75
N VAL A 35 -2.60 7.99 13.50
CA VAL A 35 -1.94 7.78 12.20
C VAL A 35 -2.96 7.49 11.11
N GLN A 36 -3.99 6.72 11.42
CA GLN A 36 -5.06 6.39 10.48
C GLN A 36 -5.96 7.59 10.19
N THR A 37 -6.34 8.39 11.21
CA THR A 37 -7.16 9.58 11.04
C THR A 37 -6.52 10.62 10.12
N LYS A 38 -5.19 10.76 10.20
CA LYS A 38 -4.43 11.74 9.41
C LYS A 38 -3.92 11.19 8.07
N GLY A 39 -3.71 9.87 7.97
CA GLY A 39 -3.02 9.28 6.81
C GLY A 39 -3.91 8.67 5.76
N ILE A 40 -5.11 8.15 6.11
CA ILE A 40 -5.95 7.43 5.15
C ILE A 40 -6.52 8.37 4.09
N VAL A 41 -7.19 9.44 4.51
CA VAL A 41 -7.90 10.34 3.59
C VAL A 41 -6.96 11.05 2.61
N PRO A 42 -5.84 11.66 3.02
CA PRO A 42 -4.92 12.29 2.05
C PRO A 42 -4.42 11.33 0.97
N VAL A 43 -4.15 10.07 1.33
CA VAL A 43 -3.73 9.06 0.34
C VAL A 43 -4.86 8.70 -0.61
N ILE A 44 -6.10 8.59 -0.14
CA ILE A 44 -7.28 8.31 -0.98
C ILE A 44 -7.54 9.47 -1.95
N GLU A 45 -7.30 10.70 -1.53
CA GLU A 45 -7.40 11.90 -2.35
C GLU A 45 -6.29 12.02 -3.41
N GLY A 46 -5.35 11.07 -3.44
CA GLY A 46 -4.28 10.99 -4.43
C GLY A 46 -3.03 11.79 -4.08
N ASN A 47 -2.90 12.24 -2.83
CA ASN A 47 -1.69 12.92 -2.37
C ASN A 47 -0.57 11.91 -2.10
N ASP A 48 0.65 12.32 -2.37
CA ASP A 48 1.84 11.64 -1.90
C ASP A 48 2.01 11.90 -0.39
N CYS A 49 2.21 10.83 0.40
CA CYS A 49 2.27 10.93 1.84
C CYS A 49 3.51 10.21 2.39
N ILE A 50 4.20 10.87 3.30
CA ILE A 50 5.19 10.25 4.17
C ILE A 50 4.53 10.06 5.54
N ILE A 51 4.35 8.80 5.95
CA ILE A 51 3.73 8.48 7.24
C ILE A 51 4.81 7.94 8.18
N GLN A 52 5.08 8.70 9.22
CA GLN A 52 6.08 8.40 10.21
C GLN A 52 5.42 8.27 11.58
N ALA A 53 5.57 7.14 12.26
CA ALA A 53 4.98 6.88 13.56
C ALA A 53 5.66 5.69 14.24
N GLN A 54 5.51 5.57 15.54
CA GLN A 54 6.06 4.46 16.32
C GLN A 54 5.55 3.10 15.84
N SER A 55 6.30 2.04 16.15
CA SER A 55 5.85 0.67 15.88
C SER A 55 4.53 0.38 16.61
N GLY A 56 3.63 -0.38 15.98
CA GLY A 56 2.34 -0.74 16.58
C GLY A 56 1.23 0.31 16.47
N THR A 57 1.48 1.51 15.92
CA THR A 57 0.47 2.59 15.81
C THR A 57 -0.54 2.43 14.67
N GLY A 58 -0.42 1.37 13.86
CA GLY A 58 -1.36 1.08 12.78
C GLY A 58 -0.92 1.55 11.38
N LYS A 59 0.37 1.87 11.16
CA LYS A 59 0.89 2.26 9.83
C LYS A 59 0.52 1.26 8.72
N THR A 60 0.72 -0.04 8.96
CA THR A 60 0.39 -1.09 7.99
C THR A 60 -1.08 -1.06 7.60
N ALA A 61 -1.97 -0.89 8.57
CA ALA A 61 -3.40 -0.77 8.31
C ALA A 61 -3.72 0.53 7.55
N THR A 62 -3.04 1.65 7.87
CA THR A 62 -3.25 2.94 7.19
C THR A 62 -3.08 2.79 5.68
N PHE A 63 -1.91 2.34 5.21
CA PHE A 63 -1.69 2.20 3.78
C PHE A 63 -2.51 1.05 3.16
N SER A 64 -2.76 -0.03 3.91
CA SER A 64 -3.59 -1.14 3.41
C SER A 64 -5.02 -0.70 3.14
N ILE A 65 -5.65 0.03 4.07
CA ILE A 65 -6.99 0.60 3.89
C ILE A 65 -7.02 1.56 2.70
N SER A 66 -6.04 2.47 2.61
CA SER A 66 -5.97 3.43 1.51
C SER A 66 -5.84 2.75 0.14
N ILE A 67 -4.99 1.72 0.02
CA ILE A 67 -4.84 0.95 -1.22
C ILE A 67 -6.15 0.24 -1.56
N LEU A 68 -6.74 -0.48 -0.61
CA LEU A 68 -7.99 -1.22 -0.83
C LEU A 68 -9.14 -0.31 -1.27
N GLN A 69 -9.18 0.93 -0.75
CA GLN A 69 -10.14 1.93 -1.19
C GLN A 69 -9.95 2.33 -2.65
N LEU A 70 -8.71 2.41 -3.14
CA LEU A 70 -8.38 2.90 -4.48
C LEU A 70 -8.44 1.82 -5.56
N ILE A 71 -8.33 0.52 -5.21
CA ILE A 71 -8.38 -0.58 -6.18
C ILE A 71 -9.78 -0.73 -6.77
N ASP A 72 -9.83 -0.87 -8.09
CA ASP A 72 -11.03 -1.22 -8.83
C ASP A 72 -11.13 -2.75 -8.94
N PRO A 73 -12.15 -3.41 -8.35
CA PRO A 73 -12.30 -4.86 -8.42
C PRO A 73 -12.52 -5.40 -9.84
N GLU A 74 -13.04 -4.59 -10.75
CA GLU A 74 -13.35 -5.00 -12.12
C GLU A 74 -12.10 -5.07 -13.03
N ILE A 75 -11.06 -4.33 -12.68
CA ILE A 75 -9.80 -4.32 -13.44
C ILE A 75 -8.93 -5.49 -12.97
N LYS A 76 -8.84 -6.55 -13.78
CA LYS A 76 -8.04 -7.75 -13.52
C LYS A 76 -6.59 -7.60 -14.01
N SER A 77 -5.89 -6.65 -13.40
CA SER A 77 -4.47 -6.40 -13.65
C SER A 77 -3.83 -5.75 -12.43
N CYS A 78 -2.50 -5.72 -12.36
CA CYS A 78 -1.78 -5.16 -11.23
C CYS A 78 -2.03 -3.65 -11.13
N GLN A 79 -2.68 -3.21 -10.07
CA GLN A 79 -3.00 -1.81 -9.78
C GLN A 79 -2.15 -1.24 -8.65
N ALA A 80 -1.63 -2.09 -7.75
CA ALA A 80 -0.77 -1.65 -6.65
C ALA A 80 0.31 -2.68 -6.32
N ILE A 81 1.51 -2.19 -6.00
CA ILE A 81 2.62 -2.98 -5.48
C ILE A 81 3.01 -2.42 -4.11
N ILE A 82 3.05 -3.29 -3.10
CA ILE A 82 3.49 -2.98 -1.75
C ILE A 82 4.87 -3.59 -1.54
N LEU A 83 5.89 -2.76 -1.36
CA LEU A 83 7.25 -3.21 -1.12
C LEU A 83 7.55 -3.22 0.38
N ASN A 84 8.08 -4.35 0.84
CA ASN A 84 8.48 -4.55 2.22
C ASN A 84 9.97 -4.93 2.29
N PRO A 85 10.72 -4.48 3.30
CA PRO A 85 12.16 -4.68 3.37
C PRO A 85 12.56 -6.14 3.59
N THR A 86 11.76 -6.91 4.32
CA THR A 86 12.02 -8.32 4.63
C THR A 86 10.83 -9.21 4.25
N ARG A 87 11.09 -10.53 4.21
CA ARG A 87 10.07 -11.55 3.92
C ARG A 87 9.00 -11.60 5.01
N GLU A 88 9.41 -11.50 6.25
CA GLU A 88 8.56 -11.56 7.44
C GLU A 88 7.56 -10.39 7.43
N ILE A 89 8.04 -9.17 7.17
CA ILE A 89 7.17 -7.99 7.08
C ILE A 89 6.25 -8.08 5.86
N ALA A 90 6.73 -8.61 4.74
CA ALA A 90 5.89 -8.83 3.56
C ALA A 90 4.77 -9.84 3.84
N ASP A 91 5.05 -10.92 4.55
CA ASP A 91 4.04 -11.90 4.96
C ASP A 91 3.02 -11.31 5.93
N GLN A 92 3.47 -10.54 6.91
CA GLN A 92 2.60 -9.83 7.84
C GLN A 92 1.69 -8.82 7.11
N THR A 93 2.25 -8.04 6.19
CA THR A 93 1.50 -7.10 5.36
C THR A 93 0.48 -7.82 4.48
N LEU A 94 0.87 -8.93 3.87
CA LEU A 94 -0.01 -9.75 3.04
C LEU A 94 -1.21 -10.28 3.85
N HIS A 95 -0.97 -10.72 5.08
CA HIS A 95 -2.04 -11.16 5.98
C HIS A 95 -3.00 -10.01 6.31
N VAL A 96 -2.48 -8.86 6.71
CA VAL A 96 -3.30 -7.68 7.05
C VAL A 96 -4.17 -7.23 5.87
N ILE A 97 -3.57 -7.05 4.69
CA ILE A 97 -4.32 -6.53 3.53
C ILE A 97 -5.36 -7.53 3.02
N LYS A 98 -5.08 -8.83 3.06
CA LYS A 98 -6.06 -9.87 2.72
C LYS A 98 -7.23 -9.90 3.69
N THR A 99 -6.97 -9.77 4.99
CA THR A 99 -8.01 -9.79 6.01
C THR A 99 -8.89 -8.53 5.91
N LEU A 100 -8.29 -7.34 5.79
CA LEU A 100 -9.04 -6.09 5.61
C LEU A 100 -9.83 -6.07 4.30
N GLY A 101 -9.26 -6.62 3.22
CA GLY A 101 -9.87 -6.69 1.89
C GLY A 101 -10.81 -7.87 1.64
N HIS A 102 -11.11 -8.68 2.67
CA HIS A 102 -11.84 -9.95 2.52
C HIS A 102 -13.16 -9.82 1.73
N TYR A 103 -13.91 -8.78 2.00
CA TYR A 103 -15.22 -8.56 1.36
C TYR A 103 -15.15 -7.86 -0.01
N LEU A 104 -13.96 -7.40 -0.43
CA LEU A 104 -13.76 -6.73 -1.72
C LEU A 104 -13.55 -7.70 -2.89
N LYS A 105 -13.37 -9.00 -2.60
CA LYS A 105 -13.13 -10.06 -3.60
C LYS A 105 -11.96 -9.78 -4.54
N LEU A 106 -10.88 -9.21 -4.01
CA LEU A 106 -9.67 -8.86 -4.76
C LEU A 106 -8.68 -10.03 -4.84
N ASN A 107 -7.98 -10.14 -5.96
CA ASN A 107 -6.85 -11.06 -6.12
C ASN A 107 -5.58 -10.40 -5.57
N ILE A 108 -5.10 -10.87 -4.42
CA ILE A 108 -3.93 -10.33 -3.72
C ILE A 108 -2.88 -11.44 -3.57
N MET A 109 -1.67 -11.20 -4.09
CA MET A 109 -0.59 -12.17 -4.08
C MET A 109 0.67 -11.66 -3.37
N GLY A 110 1.36 -12.57 -2.66
CA GLY A 110 2.69 -12.33 -2.12
C GLY A 110 3.78 -12.72 -3.14
N VAL A 111 4.59 -11.76 -3.55
CA VAL A 111 5.77 -11.95 -4.42
C VAL A 111 7.02 -11.90 -3.55
N ILE A 112 7.23 -12.98 -2.76
CA ILE A 112 8.21 -13.05 -1.68
C ILE A 112 9.25 -14.12 -2.02
N GLY A 113 10.52 -13.79 -1.84
CA GLY A 113 11.61 -14.73 -2.13
C GLY A 113 11.51 -16.01 -1.30
N GLY A 114 11.82 -17.16 -1.91
CA GLY A 114 11.74 -18.47 -1.28
C GLY A 114 10.36 -19.12 -1.29
N LYS A 115 9.32 -18.46 -1.80
CA LYS A 115 7.99 -19.04 -2.00
C LYS A 115 7.76 -19.41 -3.46
N ASN A 116 7.06 -20.52 -3.68
CA ASN A 116 6.59 -20.90 -5.02
C ASN A 116 5.49 -19.94 -5.47
N ILE A 117 5.61 -19.41 -6.67
CA ILE A 117 4.64 -18.52 -7.29
C ILE A 117 4.09 -19.20 -8.52
N ASN A 118 2.77 -19.22 -8.66
CA ASN A 118 2.15 -19.63 -9.90
C ASN A 118 2.19 -18.46 -10.88
N TYR A 119 3.10 -18.51 -11.84
CA TYR A 119 3.32 -17.46 -12.83
C TYR A 119 2.11 -17.22 -13.74
N ASN A 120 1.31 -18.26 -13.98
CA ASN A 120 0.14 -18.17 -14.85
C ASN A 120 -0.99 -17.30 -14.25
N THR A 121 -0.99 -17.10 -12.94
CA THR A 121 -2.03 -16.30 -12.25
C THR A 121 -1.59 -14.89 -11.90
N ILE A 122 -0.31 -14.55 -12.10
CA ILE A 122 0.21 -13.26 -11.63
C ILE A 122 -0.39 -12.07 -12.41
N GLY A 123 -0.75 -12.28 -13.69
CA GLY A 123 -1.36 -11.25 -14.54
C GLY A 123 -2.73 -10.78 -14.05
N ASP A 124 -3.47 -11.65 -13.32
CA ASP A 124 -4.81 -11.35 -12.81
C ASP A 124 -4.80 -10.74 -11.39
N MET A 125 -3.61 -10.58 -10.81
CA MET A 125 -3.46 -10.05 -9.45
C MET A 125 -3.58 -8.53 -9.45
N GLN A 126 -4.50 -8.01 -8.64
CA GLN A 126 -4.74 -6.57 -8.51
C GLN A 126 -3.76 -5.91 -7.54
N ILE A 127 -3.31 -6.64 -6.51
CA ILE A 127 -2.35 -6.16 -5.52
C ILE A 127 -1.23 -7.18 -5.36
N LEU A 128 0.01 -6.70 -5.43
CA LEU A 128 1.21 -7.49 -5.14
C LEU A 128 1.88 -6.98 -3.87
N VAL A 129 2.11 -7.89 -2.91
CA VAL A 129 2.92 -7.61 -1.71
C VAL A 129 4.26 -8.29 -1.90
N ALA A 130 5.35 -7.53 -1.93
CA ALA A 130 6.62 -8.03 -2.44
C ALA A 130 7.83 -7.62 -1.60
N THR A 131 8.91 -8.40 -1.75
CA THR A 131 10.26 -7.97 -1.40
C THR A 131 10.98 -7.45 -2.64
N PRO A 132 11.86 -6.43 -2.55
CA PRO A 132 12.42 -5.73 -3.70
C PRO A 132 13.12 -6.64 -4.70
N GLY A 133 13.99 -7.54 -4.23
CA GLY A 133 14.74 -8.41 -5.14
C GLY A 133 13.84 -9.36 -5.93
N ARG A 134 12.72 -9.83 -5.33
CA ARG A 134 11.82 -10.76 -6.00
C ARG A 134 10.93 -10.08 -7.01
N ILE A 135 10.38 -8.90 -6.66
CA ILE A 135 9.53 -8.15 -7.60
C ILE A 135 10.33 -7.69 -8.82
N PHE A 136 11.59 -7.28 -8.63
CA PHE A 136 12.47 -6.89 -9.70
C PHE A 136 12.71 -8.03 -10.70
N ASP A 137 13.09 -9.22 -10.21
CA ASP A 137 13.23 -10.44 -11.03
C ASP A 137 11.96 -10.73 -11.86
N MET A 138 10.78 -10.53 -11.27
CA MET A 138 9.50 -10.76 -11.94
C MET A 138 9.20 -9.71 -13.03
N ILE A 139 9.57 -8.46 -12.80
CA ILE A 139 9.43 -7.37 -13.78
C ILE A 139 10.39 -7.58 -14.94
N GLU A 140 11.66 -7.90 -14.67
CA GLU A 140 12.68 -8.16 -15.71
C GLU A 140 12.28 -9.36 -16.60
N LYS A 141 11.66 -10.37 -16.04
CA LYS A 141 11.16 -11.54 -16.78
C LYS A 141 9.83 -11.29 -17.51
N GLY A 142 9.25 -10.10 -17.40
CA GLY A 142 8.01 -9.72 -18.08
C GLY A 142 6.73 -10.36 -17.50
N PHE A 143 6.79 -10.93 -16.29
CA PHE A 143 5.60 -11.52 -15.66
C PHE A 143 4.64 -10.48 -15.08
N ILE A 144 5.09 -9.25 -14.88
CA ILE A 144 4.29 -8.14 -14.32
C ILE A 144 4.26 -7.00 -15.32
N ASN A 145 3.06 -6.65 -15.77
CA ASN A 145 2.85 -5.46 -16.59
C ASN A 145 2.71 -4.22 -15.71
N MET A 146 3.68 -3.30 -15.84
CA MET A 146 3.74 -2.07 -15.04
C MET A 146 2.80 -0.96 -15.57
N SER A 147 2.28 -1.08 -16.80
CA SER A 147 1.47 -0.03 -17.44
C SER A 147 0.11 0.22 -16.76
N THR A 148 -0.38 -0.74 -15.98
CA THR A 148 -1.66 -0.68 -15.28
C THR A 148 -1.56 -0.22 -13.83
N LEU A 149 -0.34 0.05 -13.34
CA LEU A 149 -0.12 0.48 -11.96
C LEU A 149 -0.73 1.85 -11.71
N LYS A 150 -1.64 1.91 -10.74
CA LYS A 150 -2.20 3.16 -10.23
C LYS A 150 -1.34 3.75 -9.10
N MET A 151 -0.64 2.88 -8.35
CA MET A 151 0.20 3.29 -7.21
C MET A 151 1.30 2.28 -6.89
N PRO A 152 2.57 2.52 -7.20
CA PRO A 152 3.68 1.84 -6.54
C PRO A 152 3.98 2.51 -5.21
N ARG A 153 4.16 1.70 -4.16
CA ARG A 153 4.60 2.18 -2.84
C ARG A 153 5.89 1.49 -2.43
N VAL A 154 6.85 2.29 -1.99
CA VAL A 154 8.17 1.84 -1.57
C VAL A 154 8.43 2.27 -0.13
N ASP A 155 8.80 1.33 0.74
CA ASP A 155 9.29 1.64 2.08
C ASP A 155 10.75 2.11 2.02
N ARG A 156 11.06 3.22 2.70
CA ARG A 156 12.37 3.90 2.66
C ARG A 156 13.55 3.08 3.19
N GLN A 157 13.33 2.13 4.09
CA GLN A 157 14.41 1.24 4.56
C GLN A 157 14.92 0.32 3.45
N THR A 158 14.06 0.01 2.49
CA THR A 158 14.39 -0.77 1.30
C THR A 158 15.23 0.03 0.29
N LEU A 159 15.12 1.37 0.31
CA LEU A 159 15.76 2.26 -0.66
C LEU A 159 17.28 2.41 -0.50
N LYS A 160 17.83 2.25 0.69
CA LYS A 160 19.26 2.49 0.97
C LYS A 160 20.23 1.60 0.16
N ASN A 161 19.74 0.52 -0.42
CA ASN A 161 20.60 -0.45 -1.12
C ASN A 161 20.27 -0.68 -2.61
N LYS A 162 19.32 0.08 -3.23
CA LYS A 162 18.88 -0.25 -4.60
C LYS A 162 18.37 0.97 -5.39
N ASP A 163 19.24 1.95 -5.59
CA ASP A 163 18.98 3.17 -6.39
C ASP A 163 18.42 2.89 -7.80
N LYS A 164 18.78 1.73 -8.38
CA LYS A 164 18.31 1.33 -9.71
C LYS A 164 16.83 0.94 -9.73
N ILE A 165 16.32 0.24 -8.71
CA ILE A 165 14.89 -0.13 -8.62
C ILE A 165 14.03 1.13 -8.46
N ILE A 166 14.55 2.13 -7.76
CA ILE A 166 13.88 3.41 -7.54
C ILE A 166 13.82 4.20 -8.83
N SER A 167 14.92 4.26 -9.58
CA SER A 167 14.98 4.91 -10.87
C SER A 167 13.97 4.30 -11.85
N ASP A 168 13.88 2.98 -11.92
CA ASP A 168 13.01 2.27 -12.85
C ASP A 168 11.54 2.34 -12.42
N ILE A 169 11.22 2.23 -11.12
CA ILE A 169 9.86 2.42 -10.60
C ILE A 169 9.45 3.90 -10.60
N SER A 170 10.35 4.83 -10.31
CA SER A 170 10.06 6.27 -10.29
C SER A 170 9.93 6.89 -11.68
N SER A 171 10.51 6.29 -12.72
CA SER A 171 10.26 6.70 -14.10
C SER A 171 8.83 6.39 -14.57
N PHE A 172 8.14 5.43 -13.93
CA PHE A 172 6.76 5.04 -14.23
C PHE A 172 5.71 5.71 -13.34
N THR A 173 6.10 6.36 -12.24
CA THR A 173 5.18 7.01 -11.29
C THR A 173 5.52 8.47 -11.08
N ARG A 174 4.65 9.34 -11.52
CA ARG A 174 4.81 10.79 -11.31
C ARG A 174 4.51 11.26 -9.88
N LYS A 175 4.07 10.40 -8.95
CA LYS A 175 3.86 10.75 -7.53
C LYS A 175 4.06 9.54 -6.63
N GLN A 176 4.87 9.63 -5.59
CA GLN A 176 5.27 8.54 -4.71
C GLN A 176 5.01 8.84 -3.24
N ASN A 177 4.61 7.81 -2.50
CA ASN A 177 4.45 7.87 -1.05
C ASN A 177 5.51 7.02 -0.36
N ILE A 178 6.20 7.60 0.61
CA ILE A 178 7.29 6.95 1.34
C ILE A 178 6.92 6.85 2.82
N LEU A 179 7.06 5.66 3.41
CA LEU A 179 6.82 5.41 4.82
C LEU A 179 8.16 5.20 5.55
N SER A 180 8.40 5.90 6.65
CA SER A 180 9.56 5.70 7.51
C SER A 180 9.20 5.70 9.00
N GLU A 181 10.00 5.04 9.84
CA GLU A 181 9.82 5.00 11.29
C GLU A 181 10.40 6.25 11.97
N ASN A 182 9.69 6.85 12.93
CA ASN A 182 10.01 7.98 13.82
C ASN A 182 9.87 9.38 13.20
N GLU A 183 8.72 9.99 13.34
CA GLU A 183 8.35 11.42 13.47
C GLU A 183 6.94 11.73 12.94
N GLU A 184 6.46 12.96 13.12
CA GLU A 184 5.08 13.41 12.87
C GLU A 184 4.67 13.42 11.39
N LEU A 185 3.38 13.22 11.11
CA LEU A 185 2.78 13.37 9.78
C LEU A 185 2.93 14.82 9.28
N LYS A 186 3.63 15.00 8.18
CA LYS A 186 3.64 16.29 7.42
C LYS A 186 3.16 16.05 5.99
N PRO A 187 2.23 16.84 5.46
CA PRO A 187 2.00 16.90 4.02
C PRO A 187 3.26 17.46 3.35
N TYR A 188 3.61 16.91 2.22
CA TYR A 188 4.73 17.41 1.43
C TYR A 188 4.28 18.69 0.72
N GLU A 189 4.92 19.82 1.02
CA GLU A 189 4.79 21.03 0.22
C GLU A 189 5.64 20.86 -1.05
N THR A 190 5.00 20.89 -2.19
CA THR A 190 5.69 20.97 -3.49
C THR A 190 6.03 22.44 -3.74
N ASP A 191 7.32 22.75 -3.85
CA ASP A 191 7.80 23.99 -4.47
C ASP A 191 7.48 24.02 -5.97
#